data_46137a3eade52ebe9b8ebfbb30cd4506
#
_entry.id   46137a3eade52ebe9b8ebfbb30cd4506
#
_cell.length_a   1.000
_cell.length_b   1.000
_cell.length_c   1.000
_cell.angle_alpha   90.00
_cell.angle_beta   90.00
_cell.angle_gamma   90.00
#
_symmetry.space_group_name_H-M   'P 1'
#
loop_
_entity.id
_entity.type
_entity.pdbx_description
1 polymer ?
#
loop_
_entity_poly.entity_id
_entity_poly.type
_entity_poly.pdbx_seq_one_letter_code
_entity_poly.pdbx_strand_id
1 'polypeptide(L)'
;DTNFGGRAYKCLQTIFDEQQNRIEIMALFKATVRTPRKDGFYQVYIRVMQNRKPGYIKTDKVVTKKQLDREGNITDPFVTEYCARRILRFSELLNRVDCTRWTVRQIIEYVTKEDEDLCFSDYAALHIDRMIDNGQVRNAKNYKLALQHMERFAGTNRLMFGQLTSTFVNRWIATLEQTHRAKEMYPVCIRQVFRAAIKEYNDYDNGIIRIRTNPWGKVKIPQADRSTKIAISPEECRLFFAAPLPETKFIDPVPEIGRDMAKMILCLAGINTVDLFEMPRDGYHNGILCYNRAKTKKVRTDDAYIEMRVEPVIQPLVEKYKSHDPNDKYFFNFHERFCDSDSFCACVNKGIKMVCESMGIPKAKQYKAYTFRHTWGTVAQNDCKASIDEVAFAMNHSHGRTITRGYIKLDFTPAWELNAKVIDFIFFSTRRSKQGMARDVDERKDALFRIAPKYMIYARAYFRGEVLAEVSDIGFSNIDEIISRLAAKLPDSIPERCAVQFRIKNVDTEREAVYERTKGKGF
;
A
#
# COMPACT_ATOMS: atom_id res chain seq x y z
N ASP A 1 10.30 -60.63 -48.04
CA ASP A 1 9.64 -59.36 -48.26
C ASP A 1 8.11 -59.40 -48.16
N THR A 2 7.54 -59.89 -47.08
CA THR A 2 6.08 -59.86 -46.88
C THR A 2 5.69 -59.71 -45.40
N ASN A 3 6.30 -58.77 -44.69
CA ASN A 3 5.94 -58.57 -43.28
C ASN A 3 5.75 -57.14 -42.85
N PHE A 4 5.68 -56.19 -43.80
CA PHE A 4 5.45 -54.74 -43.49
C PHE A 4 3.96 -54.33 -43.52
N GLY A 5 3.11 -55.07 -44.31
CA GLY A 5 1.67 -54.77 -44.39
C GLY A 5 0.85 -55.20 -43.18
N GLY A 6 1.24 -56.21 -42.46
CA GLY A 6 0.48 -56.74 -41.31
C GLY A 6 0.61 -55.89 -40.01
N ARG A 7 1.74 -55.19 -39.83
CA ARG A 7 1.93 -54.31 -38.68
C ARG A 7 1.21 -52.99 -38.84
N ALA A 8 1.18 -52.44 -40.06
CA ALA A 8 0.48 -51.18 -40.34
C ALA A 8 -1.05 -51.36 -40.22
N TYR A 9 -1.57 -52.51 -40.69
CA TYR A 9 -3.01 -52.80 -40.56
C TYR A 9 -3.43 -53.05 -39.12
N LYS A 10 -2.63 -53.71 -38.30
CA LYS A 10 -2.89 -53.86 -36.86
C LYS A 10 -2.81 -52.52 -36.11
N CYS A 11 -1.87 -51.64 -36.46
CA CYS A 11 -1.73 -50.33 -35.85
C CYS A 11 -2.92 -49.40 -36.19
N LEU A 12 -3.40 -49.45 -37.46
CA LEU A 12 -4.59 -48.71 -37.88
C LEU A 12 -5.87 -49.27 -37.24
N GLN A 13 -5.96 -50.58 -37.08
CA GLN A 13 -7.10 -51.20 -36.41
C GLN A 13 -7.11 -50.92 -34.93
N THR A 14 -5.95 -50.89 -34.26
CA THR A 14 -5.83 -50.48 -32.86
C THR A 14 -6.19 -48.98 -32.67
N ILE A 15 -5.79 -48.10 -33.60
CA ILE A 15 -6.14 -46.68 -33.59
C ILE A 15 -7.65 -46.51 -33.87
N PHE A 16 -8.23 -47.28 -34.77
CA PHE A 16 -9.68 -47.27 -35.04
C PHE A 16 -10.49 -47.80 -33.84
N ASP A 17 -10.03 -48.87 -33.21
CA ASP A 17 -10.65 -49.43 -32.01
C ASP A 17 -10.48 -48.52 -30.80
N GLU A 18 -9.36 -47.81 -30.65
CA GLU A 18 -9.18 -46.75 -29.64
C GLU A 18 -10.05 -45.53 -29.94
N GLN A 19 -10.26 -45.13 -31.20
CA GLN A 19 -11.19 -44.07 -31.55
C GLN A 19 -12.65 -44.49 -31.39
N GLN A 20 -13.05 -45.71 -31.70
CA GLN A 20 -14.39 -46.23 -31.40
C GLN A 20 -14.61 -46.38 -29.88
N ASN A 21 -13.62 -46.83 -29.11
CA ASN A 21 -13.70 -46.83 -27.64
C ASN A 21 -13.74 -45.43 -27.04
N ARG A 22 -13.12 -44.42 -27.67
CA ARG A 22 -13.27 -43.01 -27.25
C ARG A 22 -14.68 -42.46 -27.47
N ILE A 23 -15.39 -42.93 -28.50
CA ILE A 23 -16.79 -42.54 -28.78
C ILE A 23 -17.77 -43.17 -27.75
N GLU A 24 -17.44 -44.33 -27.16
CA GLU A 24 -18.25 -44.94 -26.12
C GLU A 24 -18.12 -44.34 -24.72
N ILE A 25 -17.19 -43.40 -24.51
CA ILE A 25 -16.90 -42.83 -23.18
C ILE A 25 -17.64 -41.50 -22.90
N MET A 26 -18.28 -40.89 -23.90
CA MET A 26 -19.05 -39.67 -23.70
C MET A 26 -20.47 -39.99 -23.24
N ALA A 27 -20.95 -39.19 -22.23
CA ALA A 27 -22.33 -39.32 -21.80
C ALA A 27 -23.31 -39.03 -22.93
N LEU A 28 -24.23 -39.97 -23.15
CA LEU A 28 -25.27 -39.84 -24.18
C LEU A 28 -26.55 -39.24 -23.56
N PHE A 29 -27.11 -38.26 -24.25
CA PHE A 29 -28.35 -37.60 -23.86
C PHE A 29 -29.46 -37.93 -24.86
N LYS A 30 -30.66 -38.25 -24.36
CA LYS A 30 -31.85 -38.47 -25.19
C LYS A 30 -33.08 -37.92 -24.46
N ALA A 31 -33.93 -37.14 -25.16
CA ALA A 31 -35.24 -36.79 -24.66
C ALA A 31 -36.12 -38.03 -24.57
N THR A 32 -36.84 -38.22 -23.49
CA THR A 32 -37.67 -39.40 -23.25
C THR A 32 -38.84 -39.08 -22.30
N VAL A 33 -39.81 -39.91 -22.32
CA VAL A 33 -40.92 -39.94 -21.35
C VAL A 33 -40.87 -41.24 -20.55
N ARG A 34 -41.55 -41.24 -19.39
CA ARG A 34 -41.74 -42.45 -18.56
C ARG A 34 -43.21 -42.72 -18.40
N THR A 35 -43.60 -43.47 -17.40
CA THR A 35 -44.98 -43.77 -17.09
C THR A 35 -45.86 -42.53 -17.02
N PRO A 36 -47.12 -42.59 -17.51
CA PRO A 36 -48.02 -41.46 -17.44
C PRO A 36 -48.32 -41.08 -15.99
N ARG A 37 -48.55 -39.79 -15.77
CA ARG A 37 -49.01 -39.24 -14.50
C ARG A 37 -50.50 -39.59 -14.29
N LYS A 38 -50.99 -39.41 -13.09
CA LYS A 38 -52.40 -39.65 -12.76
C LYS A 38 -53.40 -38.79 -13.57
N ASP A 39 -52.90 -37.64 -14.06
CA ASP A 39 -53.65 -36.70 -14.90
C ASP A 39 -53.59 -37.04 -16.41
N GLY A 40 -53.00 -38.15 -16.79
CA GLY A 40 -52.91 -38.62 -18.17
C GLY A 40 -51.77 -37.99 -19.01
N PHE A 41 -51.01 -37.02 -18.45
CA PHE A 41 -49.85 -36.44 -19.12
C PHE A 41 -48.60 -37.24 -18.84
N TYR A 42 -47.62 -37.16 -19.77
CA TYR A 42 -46.30 -37.77 -19.67
C TYR A 42 -45.29 -36.67 -19.30
N GLN A 43 -44.60 -36.86 -18.19
CA GLN A 43 -43.51 -35.98 -17.80
C GLN A 43 -42.31 -36.23 -18.72
N VAL A 44 -41.76 -35.14 -19.30
CA VAL A 44 -40.60 -35.21 -20.17
C VAL A 44 -39.33 -35.21 -19.30
N TYR A 45 -38.38 -36.07 -19.66
CA TYR A 45 -37.05 -36.20 -19.06
C TYR A 45 -35.97 -36.16 -20.14
N ILE A 46 -34.77 -35.69 -19.80
CA ILE A 46 -33.57 -35.95 -20.55
C ILE A 46 -32.86 -37.14 -19.91
N ARG A 47 -32.83 -38.27 -20.59
CA ARG A 47 -32.12 -39.46 -20.16
C ARG A 47 -30.62 -39.25 -20.40
N VAL A 48 -29.80 -39.52 -19.39
CA VAL A 48 -28.34 -39.48 -19.42
C VAL A 48 -27.82 -40.89 -19.29
N MET A 49 -26.94 -41.32 -20.19
CA MET A 49 -26.29 -42.63 -20.14
C MET A 49 -24.78 -42.43 -19.98
N GLN A 50 -24.21 -42.99 -18.92
CA GLN A 50 -22.77 -43.01 -18.69
C GLN A 50 -22.36 -44.41 -18.20
N ASN A 51 -21.36 -44.99 -18.80
CA ASN A 51 -20.85 -46.31 -18.41
C ASN A 51 -21.97 -47.36 -18.29
N ARG A 52 -22.91 -47.37 -19.27
CA ARG A 52 -24.10 -48.25 -19.33
C ARG A 52 -25.11 -48.06 -18.19
N LYS A 53 -24.93 -47.02 -17.32
CA LYS A 53 -25.90 -46.71 -16.26
C LYS A 53 -26.78 -45.54 -16.69
N PRO A 54 -28.12 -45.64 -16.57
CA PRO A 54 -29.04 -44.55 -16.89
C PRO A 54 -29.25 -43.62 -15.71
N GLY A 55 -29.43 -42.32 -16.00
CA GLY A 55 -29.95 -41.30 -15.10
C GLY A 55 -30.98 -40.46 -15.84
N TYR A 56 -31.74 -39.62 -15.11
CA TYR A 56 -32.82 -38.84 -15.70
C TYR A 56 -32.83 -37.42 -15.11
N ILE A 57 -32.82 -36.45 -16.00
CA ILE A 57 -33.01 -35.03 -15.65
C ILE A 57 -34.46 -34.68 -15.92
N LYS A 58 -35.22 -34.34 -14.89
CA LYS A 58 -36.62 -33.89 -15.03
C LYS A 58 -36.66 -32.53 -15.71
N THR A 59 -37.58 -32.36 -16.69
CA THR A 59 -37.85 -31.05 -17.29
C THR A 59 -39.15 -30.46 -16.74
N ASP A 60 -39.44 -29.21 -17.08
CA ASP A 60 -40.73 -28.54 -16.80
C ASP A 60 -41.80 -28.86 -17.84
N LYS A 61 -41.49 -29.65 -18.86
CA LYS A 61 -42.38 -29.98 -19.96
C LYS A 61 -43.12 -31.30 -19.72
N VAL A 62 -44.35 -31.30 -20.20
CA VAL A 62 -45.22 -32.52 -20.24
C VAL A 62 -45.80 -32.66 -21.64
N VAL A 63 -46.09 -33.88 -22.05
CA VAL A 63 -46.73 -34.18 -23.34
C VAL A 63 -47.90 -35.13 -23.14
N THR A 64 -48.86 -35.09 -24.08
CA THR A 64 -50.02 -35.99 -24.12
C THR A 64 -49.66 -37.24 -24.94
N LYS A 65 -50.48 -38.30 -24.86
CA LYS A 65 -50.31 -39.51 -25.64
C LYS A 65 -50.32 -39.24 -27.17
N LYS A 66 -51.07 -38.22 -27.61
CA LYS A 66 -51.13 -37.82 -29.04
C LYS A 66 -49.82 -37.20 -29.56
N GLN A 67 -48.95 -36.70 -28.68
CA GLN A 67 -47.67 -36.07 -28.98
C GLN A 67 -46.50 -37.07 -28.86
N LEU A 68 -46.84 -38.38 -28.85
CA LEU A 68 -45.87 -39.47 -28.87
C LEU A 68 -46.08 -40.34 -30.12
N ASP A 69 -45.00 -40.79 -30.74
CA ASP A 69 -45.09 -41.79 -31.83
C ASP A 69 -45.36 -43.21 -31.28
N ARG A 70 -45.44 -44.20 -32.21
CA ARG A 70 -45.65 -45.61 -31.84
C ARG A 70 -44.52 -46.19 -31.00
N GLU A 71 -43.35 -45.59 -31.07
CA GLU A 71 -42.13 -46.02 -30.35
C GLU A 71 -41.98 -45.26 -29.01
N GLY A 72 -42.85 -44.28 -28.71
CA GLY A 72 -42.83 -43.48 -27.50
C GLY A 72 -41.87 -42.28 -27.56
N ASN A 73 -41.39 -41.91 -28.76
CA ASN A 73 -40.59 -40.68 -28.91
C ASN A 73 -41.49 -39.45 -28.99
N ILE A 74 -40.99 -38.31 -28.56
CA ILE A 74 -41.72 -37.05 -28.53
C ILE A 74 -41.80 -36.48 -29.93
N THR A 75 -42.99 -36.18 -30.41
CA THR A 75 -43.25 -35.63 -31.74
C THR A 75 -43.62 -34.14 -31.70
N ASP A 76 -43.89 -33.58 -30.52
CA ASP A 76 -44.21 -32.17 -30.37
C ASP A 76 -42.97 -31.32 -30.71
N PRO A 77 -43.06 -30.38 -31.71
CA PRO A 77 -41.91 -29.62 -32.19
C PRO A 77 -41.33 -28.71 -31.10
N PHE A 78 -42.15 -28.08 -30.28
CA PHE A 78 -41.72 -27.18 -29.23
C PHE A 78 -40.97 -27.90 -28.11
N VAL A 79 -41.48 -29.06 -27.71
CA VAL A 79 -40.84 -29.87 -26.68
C VAL A 79 -39.56 -30.51 -27.21
N THR A 80 -39.57 -30.94 -28.47
CA THR A 80 -38.38 -31.50 -29.13
C THR A 80 -37.26 -30.44 -29.26
N GLU A 81 -37.60 -29.22 -29.72
CA GLU A 81 -36.65 -28.13 -29.81
C GLU A 81 -36.10 -27.74 -28.44
N TYR A 82 -36.99 -27.62 -27.42
CA TYR A 82 -36.59 -27.34 -26.04
C TYR A 82 -35.57 -28.37 -25.53
N CYS A 83 -35.87 -29.65 -25.70
CA CYS A 83 -34.96 -30.72 -25.29
C CYS A 83 -33.67 -30.71 -26.07
N ALA A 84 -33.70 -30.47 -27.37
CA ALA A 84 -32.52 -30.41 -28.22
C ALA A 84 -31.57 -29.28 -27.79
N ARG A 85 -32.08 -28.07 -27.50
CA ARG A 85 -31.29 -26.97 -26.99
C ARG A 85 -30.63 -27.31 -25.66
N ARG A 86 -31.35 -27.95 -24.73
CA ARG A 86 -30.77 -28.36 -23.44
C ARG A 86 -29.73 -29.45 -23.59
N ILE A 87 -29.97 -30.44 -24.46
CA ILE A 87 -29.00 -31.50 -24.76
C ILE A 87 -27.72 -30.91 -25.37
N LEU A 88 -27.85 -29.97 -26.33
CA LEU A 88 -26.72 -29.26 -26.90
C LEU A 88 -25.89 -28.57 -25.82
N ARG A 89 -26.55 -27.79 -24.95
CA ARG A 89 -25.90 -27.12 -23.83
C ARG A 89 -25.17 -28.12 -22.90
N PHE A 90 -25.81 -29.22 -22.54
CA PHE A 90 -25.20 -30.24 -21.70
C PHE A 90 -23.98 -30.88 -22.35
N SER A 91 -24.05 -31.17 -23.66
CA SER A 91 -22.92 -31.71 -24.44
C SER A 91 -21.76 -30.71 -24.50
N GLU A 92 -22.04 -29.41 -24.74
CA GLU A 92 -21.04 -28.35 -24.73
C GLU A 92 -20.34 -28.21 -23.37
N LEU A 93 -21.08 -28.37 -22.27
CA LEU A 93 -20.53 -28.34 -20.93
C LEU A 93 -19.60 -29.54 -20.68
N LEU A 94 -20.00 -30.73 -21.07
CA LEU A 94 -19.17 -31.92 -20.88
C LEU A 94 -17.94 -31.96 -21.80
N ASN A 95 -18.00 -31.37 -22.98
CA ASN A 95 -16.84 -31.25 -23.89
C ASN A 95 -15.68 -30.42 -23.31
N ARG A 96 -15.92 -29.67 -22.22
CA ARG A 96 -14.92 -28.81 -21.56
C ARG A 96 -14.18 -29.51 -20.43
N VAL A 97 -14.61 -30.71 -20.04
CA VAL A 97 -14.09 -31.45 -18.88
C VAL A 97 -13.88 -32.91 -19.22
N ASP A 98 -12.91 -33.56 -18.62
CA ASP A 98 -12.75 -35.01 -18.70
C ASP A 98 -13.73 -35.66 -17.71
N CYS A 99 -14.85 -36.15 -18.25
CA CYS A 99 -15.89 -36.83 -17.48
C CYS A 99 -15.84 -38.37 -17.61
N THR A 100 -14.77 -38.94 -18.14
CA THR A 100 -14.65 -40.40 -18.42
C THR A 100 -14.85 -41.26 -17.18
N ARG A 101 -14.38 -40.80 -16.03
CA ARG A 101 -14.50 -41.52 -14.74
C ARG A 101 -15.70 -41.12 -13.91
N TRP A 102 -16.54 -40.20 -14.41
CA TRP A 102 -17.67 -39.70 -13.63
C TRP A 102 -18.82 -40.71 -13.61
N THR A 103 -19.53 -40.70 -12.49
CA THR A 103 -20.82 -41.40 -12.37
C THR A 103 -21.91 -40.58 -13.06
N VAL A 104 -23.01 -41.24 -13.46
CA VAL A 104 -24.20 -40.57 -14.01
C VAL A 104 -24.71 -39.46 -13.07
N ARG A 105 -24.63 -39.68 -11.74
CA ARG A 105 -25.04 -38.69 -10.73
C ARG A 105 -24.16 -37.44 -10.81
N GLN A 106 -22.85 -37.60 -10.89
CA GLN A 106 -21.92 -36.47 -11.01
C GLN A 106 -22.14 -35.68 -12.30
N ILE A 107 -22.41 -36.39 -13.42
CA ILE A 107 -22.77 -35.73 -14.69
C ILE A 107 -24.05 -34.91 -14.54
N ILE A 108 -25.11 -35.50 -13.98
CA ILE A 108 -26.39 -34.82 -13.79
C ILE A 108 -26.19 -33.58 -12.88
N GLU A 109 -25.50 -33.74 -11.76
CA GLU A 109 -25.19 -32.61 -10.86
C GLU A 109 -24.40 -31.51 -11.57
N TYR A 110 -23.43 -31.88 -12.42
CA TYR A 110 -22.61 -30.91 -13.15
C TYR A 110 -23.41 -30.14 -14.20
N VAL A 111 -24.21 -30.85 -15.06
CA VAL A 111 -24.93 -30.20 -16.16
C VAL A 111 -26.20 -29.47 -15.70
N THR A 112 -26.73 -29.82 -14.54
CA THR A 112 -27.94 -29.16 -13.97
C THR A 112 -27.62 -28.07 -12.97
N LYS A 113 -26.38 -27.99 -12.46
CA LYS A 113 -25.94 -26.86 -11.66
C LYS A 113 -25.87 -25.62 -12.54
N GLU A 114 -26.79 -24.70 -12.35
CA GLU A 114 -26.79 -23.41 -13.05
C GLU A 114 -25.79 -22.48 -12.39
N ASP A 115 -25.00 -21.76 -13.20
CA ASP A 115 -24.10 -20.67 -12.74
C ASP A 115 -24.91 -19.52 -12.10
N GLU A 116 -26.21 -19.54 -12.29
CA GLU A 116 -27.15 -18.48 -11.88
C GLU A 116 -27.40 -18.43 -10.37
N ASP A 117 -27.08 -19.51 -9.63
CA ASP A 117 -27.36 -19.61 -8.20
C ASP A 117 -26.29 -18.96 -7.31
N LEU A 118 -25.17 -18.51 -7.85
CA LEU A 118 -24.12 -17.88 -7.08
C LEU A 118 -24.18 -16.36 -7.21
N CYS A 119 -24.51 -15.70 -6.09
CA CYS A 119 -24.50 -14.25 -5.98
C CYS A 119 -23.09 -13.75 -5.73
N PHE A 120 -22.57 -12.94 -6.67
CA PHE A 120 -21.26 -12.29 -6.54
C PHE A 120 -21.26 -11.26 -5.42
N SER A 121 -22.33 -10.45 -5.30
CA SER A 121 -22.44 -9.42 -4.26
C SER A 121 -22.38 -10.02 -2.84
N ASP A 122 -23.10 -11.13 -2.60
CA ASP A 122 -23.09 -11.80 -1.30
C ASP A 122 -21.70 -12.37 -0.97
N TYR A 123 -21.04 -12.99 -1.96
CA TYR A 123 -19.67 -13.47 -1.79
C TYR A 123 -18.68 -12.33 -1.53
N ALA A 124 -18.81 -11.23 -2.27
CA ALA A 124 -17.94 -10.07 -2.12
C ALA A 124 -18.08 -9.44 -0.73
N ALA A 125 -19.30 -9.33 -0.21
CA ALA A 125 -19.55 -8.86 1.16
C ALA A 125 -18.87 -9.78 2.19
N LEU A 126 -19.07 -11.09 2.09
CA LEU A 126 -18.42 -12.07 2.96
C LEU A 126 -16.88 -12.00 2.88
N HIS A 127 -16.32 -11.83 1.68
CA HIS A 127 -14.87 -11.67 1.48
C HIS A 127 -14.34 -10.40 2.16
N ILE A 128 -15.09 -9.29 2.08
CA ILE A 128 -14.75 -8.02 2.73
C ILE A 128 -14.79 -8.17 4.26
N ASP A 129 -15.80 -8.84 4.81
CA ASP A 129 -15.91 -9.09 6.25
C ASP A 129 -14.73 -9.94 6.75
N ARG A 130 -14.37 -11.01 6.05
CA ARG A 130 -13.18 -11.81 6.34
C ARG A 130 -11.89 -10.98 6.30
N MET A 131 -11.78 -9.99 5.42
CA MET A 131 -10.64 -9.06 5.40
C MET A 131 -10.60 -8.19 6.65
N ILE A 132 -11.76 -7.73 7.14
CA ILE A 132 -11.87 -6.93 8.37
C ILE A 132 -11.45 -7.78 9.57
N ASP A 133 -11.96 -9.00 9.69
CA ASP A 133 -11.63 -9.94 10.76
C ASP A 133 -10.13 -10.27 10.80
N ASN A 134 -9.49 -10.32 9.63
CA ASN A 134 -8.04 -10.48 9.49
C ASN A 134 -7.24 -9.18 9.71
N GLY A 135 -7.87 -8.10 10.22
CA GLY A 135 -7.24 -6.82 10.51
C GLY A 135 -6.87 -5.98 9.28
N GLN A 136 -7.39 -6.31 8.08
CA GLN A 136 -7.12 -5.59 6.83
C GLN A 136 -8.13 -4.45 6.59
N VAL A 137 -8.60 -3.79 7.65
CA VAL A 137 -9.70 -2.81 7.64
C VAL A 137 -9.54 -1.74 6.56
N ARG A 138 -8.33 -1.15 6.46
CA ARG A 138 -8.05 -0.08 5.47
C ARG A 138 -8.16 -0.59 4.03
N ASN A 139 -7.73 -1.82 3.77
CA ASN A 139 -7.82 -2.43 2.45
C ASN A 139 -9.26 -2.85 2.14
N ALA A 140 -9.97 -3.46 3.08
CA ALA A 140 -11.38 -3.83 2.98
C ALA A 140 -12.29 -2.65 2.58
N LYS A 141 -11.98 -1.45 3.08
CA LYS A 141 -12.68 -0.21 2.68
C LYS A 141 -12.62 0.06 1.17
N ASN A 142 -11.48 -0.21 0.53
CA ASN A 142 -11.34 -0.06 -0.93
C ASN A 142 -12.20 -1.08 -1.69
N TYR A 143 -12.25 -2.33 -1.22
CA TYR A 143 -13.08 -3.39 -1.79
C TYR A 143 -14.56 -3.06 -1.65
N LYS A 144 -14.99 -2.57 -0.48
CA LYS A 144 -16.37 -2.12 -0.24
C LYS A 144 -16.77 -1.00 -1.20
N LEU A 145 -15.92 0.01 -1.38
CA LEU A 145 -16.18 1.11 -2.31
C LEU A 145 -16.25 0.62 -3.77
N ALA A 146 -15.40 -0.32 -4.17
CA ALA A 146 -15.40 -0.92 -5.50
C ALA A 146 -16.70 -1.71 -5.75
N LEU A 147 -17.14 -2.53 -4.79
CA LEU A 147 -18.39 -3.27 -4.86
C LEU A 147 -19.58 -2.33 -4.98
N GLN A 148 -19.70 -1.36 -4.09
CA GLN A 148 -20.80 -0.37 -4.11
C GLN A 148 -20.87 0.41 -5.42
N HIS A 149 -19.71 0.72 -6.02
CA HIS A 149 -19.68 1.39 -7.32
C HIS A 149 -20.16 0.48 -8.45
N MET A 150 -19.79 -0.79 -8.43
CA MET A 150 -20.23 -1.76 -9.43
C MET A 150 -21.72 -2.05 -9.31
N GLU A 151 -22.24 -2.21 -8.11
CA GLU A 151 -23.67 -2.43 -7.83
C GLU A 151 -24.52 -1.23 -8.29
N ARG A 152 -24.08 -0.01 -8.01
CA ARG A 152 -24.75 1.19 -8.53
C ARG A 152 -24.77 1.25 -10.06
N PHE A 153 -23.68 0.86 -10.71
CA PHE A 153 -23.63 0.75 -12.17
C PHE A 153 -24.59 -0.31 -12.70
N ALA A 154 -24.72 -1.45 -12.01
CA ALA A 154 -25.60 -2.53 -12.37
C ALA A 154 -27.10 -2.24 -12.06
N GLY A 155 -27.39 -1.26 -11.20
CA GLY A 155 -28.73 -0.96 -10.71
C GLY A 155 -29.28 -2.03 -9.74
N THR A 156 -28.43 -2.85 -9.15
CA THR A 156 -28.81 -3.93 -8.22
C THR A 156 -27.70 -4.19 -7.22
N ASN A 157 -28.08 -4.57 -6.01
CA ASN A 157 -27.18 -5.01 -4.95
C ASN A 157 -27.03 -6.56 -4.89
N ARG A 158 -27.58 -7.27 -5.87
CA ARG A 158 -27.49 -8.73 -6.02
C ARG A 158 -26.99 -9.09 -7.42
N LEU A 159 -25.73 -8.81 -7.68
CA LEU A 159 -25.05 -9.22 -8.92
C LEU A 159 -24.74 -10.71 -8.88
N MET A 160 -25.14 -11.43 -9.93
CA MET A 160 -24.84 -12.84 -10.09
C MET A 160 -23.52 -13.01 -10.86
N PHE A 161 -22.76 -14.09 -10.60
CA PHE A 161 -21.51 -14.36 -11.34
C PHE A 161 -21.73 -14.43 -12.86
N GLY A 162 -22.84 -14.99 -13.32
CA GLY A 162 -23.18 -15.07 -14.74
C GLY A 162 -23.39 -13.71 -15.42
N GLN A 163 -23.78 -12.68 -14.68
CA GLN A 163 -23.96 -11.31 -15.19
C GLN A 163 -22.62 -10.58 -15.39
N LEU A 164 -21.55 -11.00 -14.71
CA LEU A 164 -20.23 -10.40 -14.82
C LEU A 164 -19.53 -10.88 -16.11
N THR A 165 -20.04 -10.45 -17.25
CA THR A 165 -19.42 -10.70 -18.56
C THR A 165 -18.29 -9.71 -18.83
N SER A 166 -17.36 -10.02 -19.74
CA SER A 166 -16.30 -9.08 -20.16
C SER A 166 -16.87 -7.79 -20.73
N THR A 167 -18.00 -7.86 -21.43
CA THR A 167 -18.71 -6.66 -21.94
C THR A 167 -19.24 -5.80 -20.79
N PHE A 168 -19.88 -6.41 -19.78
CA PHE A 168 -20.34 -5.71 -18.59
C PHE A 168 -19.20 -5.02 -17.86
N VAL A 169 -18.11 -5.76 -17.58
CA VAL A 169 -16.95 -5.25 -16.86
C VAL A 169 -16.26 -4.11 -17.62
N ASN A 170 -16.10 -4.22 -18.93
CA ASN A 170 -15.51 -3.14 -19.75
C ASN A 170 -16.39 -1.87 -19.74
N ARG A 171 -17.72 -2.01 -19.84
CA ARG A 171 -18.64 -0.86 -19.73
C ARG A 171 -18.59 -0.21 -18.36
N TRP A 172 -18.50 -1.00 -17.30
CA TRP A 172 -18.32 -0.50 -15.95
C TRP A 172 -16.99 0.25 -15.79
N ILE A 173 -15.87 -0.31 -16.28
CA ILE A 173 -14.55 0.34 -16.23
C ILE A 173 -14.57 1.68 -16.99
N ALA A 174 -15.26 1.78 -18.12
CA ALA A 174 -15.39 3.03 -18.86
C ALA A 174 -16.01 4.15 -18.00
N THR A 175 -16.89 3.85 -17.05
CA THR A 175 -17.45 4.87 -16.13
C THR A 175 -16.43 5.42 -15.13
N LEU A 176 -15.29 4.76 -14.98
CA LEU A 176 -14.22 5.16 -14.07
C LEU A 176 -13.11 5.98 -14.76
N GLU A 177 -13.18 6.19 -16.07
CA GLU A 177 -12.10 6.78 -16.89
C GLU A 177 -11.63 8.14 -16.38
N GLN A 178 -12.56 8.99 -15.94
CA GLN A 178 -12.27 10.33 -15.41
C GLN A 178 -11.71 10.33 -13.99
N THR A 179 -11.57 9.16 -13.34
CA THR A 179 -11.04 9.07 -11.99
C THR A 179 -9.52 8.84 -12.02
N HIS A 180 -8.77 9.49 -11.10
CA HIS A 180 -7.31 9.35 -11.06
C HIS A 180 -6.84 7.97 -10.62
N ARG A 181 -7.43 7.42 -9.57
CA ARG A 181 -6.99 6.16 -8.95
C ARG A 181 -8.02 5.05 -9.04
N ALA A 182 -9.32 5.37 -8.97
CA ALA A 182 -10.37 4.36 -8.91
C ALA A 182 -10.44 3.54 -10.20
N LYS A 183 -10.08 4.10 -11.36
CA LYS A 183 -10.04 3.40 -12.65
C LYS A 183 -9.13 2.16 -12.67
N GLU A 184 -8.08 2.12 -11.85
CA GLU A 184 -7.24 0.94 -11.65
C GLU A 184 -7.67 0.15 -10.42
N MET A 185 -7.82 0.83 -9.28
CA MET A 185 -8.01 0.20 -7.98
C MET A 185 -9.31 -0.60 -7.89
N TYR A 186 -10.44 -0.04 -8.36
CA TYR A 186 -11.73 -0.74 -8.26
C TYR A 186 -11.76 -2.02 -9.09
N PRO A 187 -11.36 -2.03 -10.39
CA PRO A 187 -11.31 -3.25 -11.16
C PRO A 187 -10.33 -4.30 -10.59
N VAL A 188 -9.21 -3.86 -10.03
CA VAL A 188 -8.27 -4.78 -9.35
C VAL A 188 -8.94 -5.42 -8.13
N CYS A 189 -9.64 -4.65 -7.27
CA CYS A 189 -10.34 -5.19 -6.11
C CYS A 189 -11.39 -6.23 -6.53
N ILE A 190 -12.25 -5.90 -7.49
CA ILE A 190 -13.30 -6.81 -7.97
C ILE A 190 -12.71 -8.07 -8.62
N ARG A 191 -11.63 -7.93 -9.39
CA ARG A 191 -10.92 -9.08 -9.97
C ARG A 191 -10.35 -10.01 -8.90
N GLN A 192 -9.82 -9.46 -7.80
CA GLN A 192 -9.30 -10.28 -6.70
C GLN A 192 -10.42 -11.04 -5.97
N VAL A 193 -11.56 -10.39 -5.72
CA VAL A 193 -12.75 -11.07 -5.16
C VAL A 193 -13.21 -12.19 -6.08
N PHE A 194 -13.30 -11.92 -7.38
CA PHE A 194 -13.71 -12.91 -8.38
C PHE A 194 -12.76 -14.12 -8.41
N ARG A 195 -11.45 -13.88 -8.36
CA ARG A 195 -10.43 -14.95 -8.29
C ARG A 195 -10.50 -15.75 -6.99
N ALA A 196 -10.75 -15.08 -5.87
CA ALA A 196 -10.94 -15.75 -4.59
C ALA A 196 -12.16 -16.68 -4.62
N ALA A 197 -13.26 -16.22 -5.21
CA ALA A 197 -14.46 -17.04 -5.39
C ALA A 197 -14.22 -18.26 -6.30
N ILE A 198 -13.49 -18.09 -7.41
CA ILE A 198 -13.12 -19.23 -8.26
C ILE A 198 -12.32 -20.25 -7.44
N LYS A 199 -11.33 -19.79 -6.66
CA LYS A 199 -10.50 -20.68 -5.85
C LYS A 199 -11.29 -21.43 -4.77
N GLU A 200 -12.34 -20.81 -4.22
CA GLU A 200 -13.16 -21.38 -3.15
C GLU A 200 -14.27 -22.30 -3.69
N TYR A 201 -14.89 -21.94 -4.82
CA TYR A 201 -16.05 -22.65 -5.34
C TYR A 201 -15.73 -23.68 -6.41
N ASN A 202 -14.60 -23.56 -7.10
CA ASN A 202 -14.18 -24.53 -8.09
C ASN A 202 -13.17 -25.50 -7.48
N ASP A 203 -13.40 -26.78 -7.69
CA ASP A 203 -12.47 -27.86 -7.34
C ASP A 203 -12.11 -28.59 -8.63
N TYR A 204 -10.98 -28.20 -9.22
CA TYR A 204 -10.52 -28.74 -10.49
C TYR A 204 -10.05 -30.20 -10.37
N ASP A 205 -9.56 -30.61 -9.19
CA ASP A 205 -9.07 -31.97 -8.94
C ASP A 205 -10.22 -32.96 -8.94
N ASN A 206 -11.40 -32.55 -8.48
CA ASN A 206 -12.62 -33.34 -8.48
C ASN A 206 -13.59 -32.97 -9.64
N GLY A 207 -13.17 -32.12 -10.57
CA GLY A 207 -13.97 -31.71 -11.72
C GLY A 207 -15.20 -30.86 -11.38
N ILE A 208 -15.23 -30.24 -10.19
CA ILE A 208 -16.35 -29.38 -9.76
C ILE A 208 -16.05 -27.95 -10.20
N ILE A 209 -16.75 -27.45 -11.20
CA ILE A 209 -16.62 -26.08 -11.70
C ILE A 209 -17.97 -25.38 -11.51
N ARG A 210 -18.09 -24.60 -10.44
CA ARG A 210 -19.30 -23.82 -10.12
C ARG A 210 -19.31 -22.47 -10.82
N ILE A 211 -18.15 -21.78 -10.89
CA ILE A 211 -18.00 -20.53 -11.63
C ILE A 211 -17.29 -20.86 -12.94
N ARG A 212 -18.05 -20.84 -14.05
CA ARG A 212 -17.57 -21.25 -15.40
C ARG A 212 -17.06 -20.09 -16.22
N THR A 213 -17.47 -18.86 -15.87
CA THR A 213 -17.10 -17.65 -16.59
C THR A 213 -15.83 -17.03 -16.02
N ASN A 214 -14.99 -16.50 -16.90
CA ASN A 214 -13.85 -15.66 -16.48
C ASN A 214 -13.81 -14.42 -17.38
N PRO A 215 -14.47 -13.33 -17.00
CA PRO A 215 -14.52 -12.10 -17.79
C PRO A 215 -13.14 -11.43 -17.95
N TRP A 216 -12.24 -11.65 -16.98
CA TRP A 216 -10.99 -10.91 -16.85
C TRP A 216 -9.95 -11.23 -17.92
N GLY A 217 -10.07 -12.34 -18.64
CA GLY A 217 -9.17 -12.71 -19.75
C GLY A 217 -9.24 -11.72 -20.93
N LYS A 218 -10.38 -11.02 -21.11
CA LYS A 218 -10.62 -10.04 -22.18
C LYS A 218 -10.76 -8.61 -21.67
N VAL A 219 -10.40 -8.34 -20.40
CA VAL A 219 -10.52 -7.02 -19.78
C VAL A 219 -9.14 -6.45 -19.53
N LYS A 220 -8.87 -5.27 -20.12
CA LYS A 220 -7.68 -4.47 -19.83
C LYS A 220 -8.02 -3.45 -18.75
N ILE A 221 -7.37 -3.55 -17.60
CA ILE A 221 -7.53 -2.59 -16.52
C ILE A 221 -6.64 -1.38 -16.81
N PRO A 222 -7.18 -0.14 -16.83
CA PRO A 222 -6.40 1.08 -16.99
C PRO A 222 -5.42 1.26 -15.81
N GLN A 223 -4.31 1.91 -16.07
CA GLN A 223 -3.41 2.32 -15.01
C GLN A 223 -3.90 3.61 -14.35
N ALA A 224 -3.70 3.73 -13.04
CA ALA A 224 -3.95 4.98 -12.32
C ALA A 224 -3.03 6.09 -12.84
N ASP A 225 -3.51 7.32 -12.75
CA ASP A 225 -2.68 8.47 -13.11
C ASP A 225 -1.49 8.55 -12.15
N ARG A 226 -0.34 8.90 -12.69
CA ARG A 226 0.84 9.12 -11.86
C ARG A 226 0.58 10.30 -10.94
N SER A 227 0.60 10.06 -9.63
CA SER A 227 0.51 11.15 -8.66
C SER A 227 1.72 12.08 -8.84
N THR A 228 1.49 13.36 -8.98
CA THR A 228 2.55 14.36 -8.95
C THR A 228 3.18 14.35 -7.56
N LYS A 229 4.43 13.93 -7.50
CA LYS A 229 5.20 13.95 -6.25
C LYS A 229 5.67 15.38 -6.04
N ILE A 230 5.19 16.01 -4.98
CA ILE A 230 5.62 17.35 -4.60
C ILE A 230 6.77 17.18 -3.60
N ALA A 231 7.96 17.54 -4.02
CA ALA A 231 9.11 17.79 -3.15
C ALA A 231 9.36 19.30 -3.19
N ILE A 232 9.74 19.86 -2.05
CA ILE A 232 10.04 21.27 -1.91
C ILE A 232 11.56 21.47 -1.75
N SER A 233 12.04 22.66 -2.09
CA SER A 233 13.47 22.97 -1.97
C SER A 233 13.90 23.11 -0.51
N PRO A 234 15.19 23.02 -0.19
CA PRO A 234 15.71 23.30 1.14
C PRO A 234 15.33 24.70 1.65
N GLU A 235 15.30 25.69 0.76
CA GLU A 235 14.90 27.06 1.08
C GLU A 235 13.41 27.11 1.47
N GLU A 236 12.54 26.46 0.70
CA GLU A 236 11.11 26.36 1.04
C GLU A 236 10.88 25.63 2.35
N CYS A 237 11.68 24.59 2.66
CA CYS A 237 11.66 23.92 3.97
C CYS A 237 11.99 24.91 5.09
N ARG A 238 13.08 25.66 4.96
CA ARG A 238 13.48 26.65 5.97
C ARG A 238 12.41 27.71 6.19
N LEU A 239 11.85 28.25 5.10
CA LEU A 239 10.76 29.22 5.16
C LEU A 239 9.52 28.66 5.87
N PHE A 240 9.15 27.42 5.54
CA PHE A 240 8.00 26.75 6.16
C PHE A 240 8.19 26.57 7.68
N PHE A 241 9.37 26.12 8.11
CA PHE A 241 9.64 25.90 9.54
C PHE A 241 9.86 27.20 10.31
N ALA A 242 10.28 28.27 9.65
CA ALA A 242 10.44 29.61 10.24
C ALA A 242 9.15 30.44 10.21
N ALA A 243 8.14 30.02 9.45
CA ALA A 243 6.90 30.79 9.34
C ALA A 243 6.19 30.95 10.67
N PRO A 244 5.63 32.11 10.98
CA PRO A 244 4.82 32.33 12.17
C PRO A 244 3.59 31.42 12.10
N LEU A 245 3.23 30.85 13.25
CA LEU A 245 2.03 30.01 13.34
C LEU A 245 0.78 30.90 13.27
N PRO A 246 -0.20 30.58 12.43
CA PRO A 246 -1.45 31.30 12.37
C PRO A 246 -2.24 31.11 13.68
N GLU A 247 -2.89 32.17 14.14
CA GLU A 247 -3.85 32.09 15.24
C GLU A 247 -5.03 31.19 14.86
N THR A 248 -5.47 30.38 15.79
CA THR A 248 -6.60 29.48 15.58
C THR A 248 -7.61 29.60 16.72
N LYS A 249 -8.88 29.39 16.38
CA LYS A 249 -9.98 29.29 17.34
C LYS A 249 -10.09 27.89 17.97
N PHE A 250 -9.23 26.97 17.59
CA PHE A 250 -9.23 25.60 18.10
C PHE A 250 -8.49 25.56 19.44
N ILE A 251 -9.00 24.79 20.39
CA ILE A 251 -8.34 24.49 21.66
C ILE A 251 -7.00 23.79 21.40
N ASP A 252 -6.98 22.87 20.41
CA ASP A 252 -5.76 22.20 19.99
C ASP A 252 -4.93 23.07 19.05
N PRO A 253 -3.62 23.12 19.23
CA PRO A 253 -2.70 23.90 18.39
C PRO A 253 -2.44 23.21 17.05
N VAL A 254 -3.49 23.06 16.23
CA VAL A 254 -3.45 22.31 14.96
C VAL A 254 -2.31 22.74 14.02
N PRO A 255 -2.03 24.05 13.81
CA PRO A 255 -0.90 24.46 12.97
C PRO A 255 0.44 24.04 13.54
N GLU A 256 0.60 24.11 14.87
CA GLU A 256 1.83 23.71 15.56
C GLU A 256 2.05 22.20 15.42
N ILE A 257 1.03 21.38 15.69
CA ILE A 257 1.09 19.92 15.48
C ILE A 257 1.48 19.60 14.03
N GLY A 258 0.87 20.30 13.06
CA GLY A 258 1.18 20.12 11.64
C GLY A 258 2.63 20.42 11.31
N ARG A 259 3.17 21.55 11.80
CA ARG A 259 4.56 21.96 11.58
C ARG A 259 5.55 21.03 12.30
N ASP A 260 5.28 20.65 13.53
CA ASP A 260 6.14 19.79 14.33
C ASP A 260 6.21 18.38 13.72
N MET A 261 5.08 17.83 13.33
CA MET A 261 5.05 16.52 12.65
C MET A 261 5.71 16.57 11.27
N ALA A 262 5.56 17.65 10.52
CA ALA A 262 6.29 17.84 9.27
C ALA A 262 7.81 17.80 9.49
N LYS A 263 8.29 18.43 10.58
CA LYS A 263 9.71 18.42 10.96
C LYS A 263 10.18 17.02 11.37
N MET A 264 9.39 16.33 12.20
CA MET A 264 9.69 14.96 12.59
C MET A 264 9.72 14.02 11.37
N ILE A 265 8.76 14.14 10.46
CA ILE A 265 8.74 13.32 9.22
C ILE A 265 10.01 13.58 8.40
N LEU A 266 10.36 14.84 8.20
CA LEU A 266 11.55 15.21 7.44
C LEU A 266 12.84 14.69 8.10
N CYS A 267 13.00 14.86 9.40
CA CYS A 267 14.23 14.53 10.12
C CYS A 267 14.34 13.05 10.56
N LEU A 268 13.31 12.25 10.33
CA LEU A 268 13.32 10.80 10.56
C LEU A 268 13.23 10.02 9.23
N ALA A 269 14.04 10.40 8.24
CA ALA A 269 14.12 9.77 6.93
C ALA A 269 12.75 9.58 6.25
N GLY A 270 11.84 10.52 6.47
CA GLY A 270 10.51 10.49 5.89
C GLY A 270 9.58 9.46 6.54
N ILE A 271 9.64 9.24 7.85
CA ILE A 271 8.72 8.36 8.58
C ILE A 271 7.24 8.63 8.22
N ASN A 272 6.38 7.61 8.22
CA ASN A 272 4.96 7.86 7.99
C ASN A 272 4.24 8.26 9.28
N THR A 273 3.17 9.04 9.17
CA THR A 273 2.35 9.44 10.30
C THR A 273 1.79 8.27 11.11
N VAL A 274 1.45 7.17 10.45
CA VAL A 274 0.98 5.95 11.15
C VAL A 274 2.08 5.32 11.98
N ASP A 275 3.33 5.33 11.51
CA ASP A 275 4.47 4.77 12.23
C ASP A 275 4.82 5.62 13.46
N LEU A 276 4.66 6.96 13.39
CA LEU A 276 4.74 7.85 14.55
C LEU A 276 3.60 7.60 15.55
N PHE A 277 2.36 7.44 15.04
CA PHE A 277 1.18 7.22 15.87
C PHE A 277 1.23 5.89 16.62
N GLU A 278 1.70 4.83 15.97
CA GLU A 278 1.80 3.48 16.53
C GLU A 278 3.19 3.17 17.12
N MET A 279 4.04 4.18 17.36
CA MET A 279 5.38 3.97 17.92
C MET A 279 5.29 3.23 19.25
N PRO A 280 5.88 2.02 19.38
CA PRO A 280 5.77 1.25 20.60
C PRO A 280 6.49 1.93 21.77
N ARG A 281 6.03 1.69 22.99
CA ARG A 281 6.60 2.28 24.21
C ARG A 281 8.10 2.00 24.37
N ASP A 282 8.48 0.79 24.08
CA ASP A 282 9.84 0.27 24.10
C ASP A 282 10.63 0.58 22.81
N GLY A 283 10.05 1.36 21.90
CA GLY A 283 10.67 1.71 20.63
C GLY A 283 11.69 2.85 20.70
N TYR A 284 12.01 3.41 21.89
CA TYR A 284 12.99 4.46 22.03
C TYR A 284 14.06 4.12 23.04
N HIS A 285 15.29 3.91 22.56
CA HIS A 285 16.45 3.57 23.38
C HIS A 285 17.68 4.39 22.95
N ASN A 286 18.33 5.03 23.93
CA ASN A 286 19.60 5.73 23.70
C ASN A 286 19.60 6.69 22.50
N GLY A 287 18.52 7.43 22.30
CA GLY A 287 18.42 8.37 21.19
C GLY A 287 18.07 7.72 19.84
N ILE A 288 17.67 6.45 19.82
CA ILE A 288 17.30 5.70 18.62
C ILE A 288 15.83 5.30 18.71
N LEU A 289 15.07 5.59 17.65
CA LEU A 289 13.70 5.08 17.45
C LEU A 289 13.76 3.77 16.67
N CYS A 290 13.19 2.71 17.28
CA CYS A 290 13.13 1.36 16.76
C CYS A 290 11.68 0.95 16.55
N TYR A 291 11.29 0.58 15.34
CA TYR A 291 9.92 0.20 15.05
C TYR A 291 9.79 -0.70 13.82
N ASN A 292 8.65 -1.38 13.71
CA ASN A 292 8.28 -2.17 12.54
C ASN A 292 7.27 -1.35 11.70
N ARG A 293 7.61 -1.06 10.45
CA ARG A 293 6.79 -0.23 9.59
C ARG A 293 5.38 -0.81 9.42
N ALA A 294 4.35 -0.10 9.87
CA ALA A 294 2.96 -0.56 9.95
C ALA A 294 2.41 -1.11 8.62
N LYS A 295 2.77 -0.46 7.49
CA LYS A 295 2.28 -0.85 6.16
C LYS A 295 2.78 -2.22 5.69
N THR A 296 3.97 -2.65 6.11
CA THR A 296 4.67 -3.80 5.50
C THR A 296 5.11 -4.88 6.50
N LYS A 297 4.95 -4.66 7.82
CA LYS A 297 5.35 -5.60 8.86
C LYS A 297 4.74 -7.01 8.73
N LYS A 298 3.52 -7.14 8.20
CA LYS A 298 2.84 -8.43 8.03
C LYS A 298 3.19 -9.16 6.72
N VAL A 299 3.95 -8.53 5.82
CA VAL A 299 4.22 -9.05 4.47
C VAL A 299 5.70 -9.35 4.27
N ARG A 300 6.58 -8.64 4.98
CA ARG A 300 8.02 -8.80 4.86
C ARG A 300 8.54 -9.82 5.88
N THR A 301 9.52 -10.60 5.48
CA THR A 301 10.17 -11.62 6.31
C THR A 301 11.04 -11.04 7.43
N ASP A 302 11.47 -9.76 7.29
CA ASP A 302 12.21 -8.99 8.29
C ASP A 302 11.29 -8.11 9.15
N ASP A 303 9.98 -8.38 9.15
CA ASP A 303 8.95 -7.63 9.86
C ASP A 303 9.00 -6.11 9.59
N ALA A 304 9.68 -5.72 8.51
CA ALA A 304 9.93 -4.33 8.15
C ALA A 304 10.53 -3.49 9.30
N TYR A 305 11.42 -4.10 10.10
CA TYR A 305 12.12 -3.45 11.20
C TYR A 305 13.05 -2.35 10.69
N ILE A 306 13.14 -1.25 11.43
CA ILE A 306 14.03 -0.11 11.17
C ILE A 306 14.44 0.55 12.48
N GLU A 307 15.67 1.03 12.49
CA GLU A 307 16.22 1.92 13.52
C GLU A 307 16.55 3.27 12.90
N MET A 308 16.17 4.36 13.59
CA MET A 308 16.50 5.71 13.15
C MET A 308 16.99 6.53 14.33
N ARG A 309 18.19 7.06 14.21
CA ARG A 309 18.75 7.96 15.22
C ARG A 309 17.97 9.28 15.23
N VAL A 310 17.59 9.68 16.43
CA VAL A 310 16.97 11.00 16.67
C VAL A 310 18.05 12.05 16.64
N GLU A 311 18.06 12.86 15.58
CA GLU A 311 19.01 13.95 15.47
C GLU A 311 18.61 15.11 16.43
N PRO A 312 19.58 15.85 16.98
CA PRO A 312 19.35 16.88 18.00
C PRO A 312 18.31 17.94 17.61
N VAL A 313 18.19 18.22 16.31
CA VAL A 313 17.23 19.20 15.77
C VAL A 313 15.76 18.87 16.04
N ILE A 314 15.45 17.60 16.34
CA ILE A 314 14.09 17.15 16.67
C ILE A 314 13.97 16.58 18.09
N GLN A 315 15.04 16.47 18.83
CA GLN A 315 14.99 16.00 20.22
C GLN A 315 13.95 16.74 21.07
N PRO A 316 13.85 18.08 21.00
CA PRO A 316 12.81 18.81 21.73
C PRO A 316 11.38 18.41 21.34
N LEU A 317 11.15 18.02 20.09
CA LEU A 317 9.84 17.54 19.63
C LEU A 317 9.54 16.13 20.15
N VAL A 318 10.55 15.27 20.19
CA VAL A 318 10.42 13.91 20.75
C VAL A 318 10.03 14.00 22.22
N GLU A 319 10.69 14.84 23.00
CA GLU A 319 10.35 15.06 24.42
C GLU A 319 8.98 15.73 24.60
N LYS A 320 8.62 16.70 23.75
CA LYS A 320 7.32 17.40 23.78
C LYS A 320 6.14 16.44 23.60
N TYR A 321 6.28 15.47 22.72
CA TYR A 321 5.20 14.53 22.37
C TYR A 321 5.33 13.17 23.03
N LYS A 322 6.33 12.94 23.86
CA LYS A 322 6.50 11.72 24.63
C LYS A 322 5.34 11.54 25.61
N SER A 323 4.78 10.33 25.69
CA SER A 323 3.79 10.00 26.71
C SER A 323 4.42 9.98 28.11
N HIS A 324 3.78 10.62 29.07
CA HIS A 324 4.19 10.67 30.45
C HIS A 324 3.63 9.50 31.29
N ASP A 325 2.62 8.78 30.78
CA ASP A 325 2.09 7.59 31.44
C ASP A 325 3.06 6.41 31.24
N PRO A 326 3.66 5.87 32.30
CA PRO A 326 4.56 4.72 32.22
C PRO A 326 3.88 3.44 31.71
N ASN A 327 2.55 3.35 31.85
CA ASN A 327 1.77 2.19 31.40
C ASN A 327 1.22 2.35 29.97
N ASP A 328 1.48 3.47 29.30
CA ASP A 328 1.02 3.67 27.93
C ASP A 328 1.68 2.63 27.00
N LYS A 329 0.89 2.09 26.13
CA LYS A 329 1.33 1.16 25.08
C LYS A 329 2.24 1.83 24.05
N TYR A 330 2.09 3.13 23.87
CA TYR A 330 2.74 3.89 22.83
C TYR A 330 3.75 4.88 23.41
N PHE A 331 4.79 5.18 22.65
CA PHE A 331 5.83 6.10 23.06
C PHE A 331 5.35 7.56 23.03
N PHE A 332 4.58 7.94 22.01
CA PHE A 332 4.04 9.29 21.87
C PHE A 332 2.61 9.40 22.42
N ASN A 333 2.25 10.57 22.93
CA ASN A 333 0.96 10.89 23.54
C ASN A 333 -0.17 11.17 22.53
N PHE A 334 -0.01 10.78 21.27
CA PHE A 334 -1.00 11.05 20.22
C PHE A 334 -2.33 10.34 20.48
N HIS A 335 -2.31 9.21 21.15
CA HIS A 335 -3.52 8.43 21.49
C HIS A 335 -4.41 9.12 22.53
N GLU A 336 -3.89 10.08 23.28
CA GLU A 336 -4.68 10.87 24.20
C GLU A 336 -5.62 11.85 23.48
N ARG A 337 -5.29 12.22 22.23
CA ARG A 337 -5.97 13.25 21.44
C ARG A 337 -6.69 12.72 20.22
N PHE A 338 -6.23 11.61 19.65
CA PHE A 338 -6.73 11.06 18.39
C PHE A 338 -7.18 9.62 18.56
N CYS A 339 -8.37 9.31 18.07
CA CYS A 339 -8.94 7.96 18.16
C CYS A 339 -8.22 6.93 17.27
N ASP A 340 -7.61 7.40 16.17
CA ASP A 340 -6.89 6.53 15.23
C ASP A 340 -5.83 7.30 14.43
N SER A 341 -4.98 6.56 13.73
CA SER A 341 -3.91 7.12 12.89
C SER A 341 -4.43 7.90 11.67
N ASP A 342 -5.66 7.69 11.22
CA ASP A 342 -6.25 8.44 10.11
C ASP A 342 -6.70 9.83 10.58
N SER A 343 -7.32 9.95 11.77
CA SER A 343 -7.66 11.23 12.41
C SER A 343 -6.42 12.05 12.74
N PHE A 344 -5.38 11.41 13.28
CA PHE A 344 -4.07 12.04 13.48
C PHE A 344 -3.48 12.58 12.17
N CYS A 345 -3.40 11.75 11.13
CA CYS A 345 -2.89 12.16 9.82
C CYS A 345 -3.71 13.32 9.20
N ALA A 346 -5.03 13.30 9.38
CA ALA A 346 -5.91 14.38 8.92
C ALA A 346 -5.61 15.69 9.65
N CYS A 347 -5.41 15.67 10.97
CA CYS A 347 -5.01 16.81 11.77
C CYS A 347 -3.66 17.36 11.33
N VAL A 348 -2.64 16.50 11.18
CA VAL A 348 -1.30 16.89 10.69
C VAL A 348 -1.40 17.59 9.34
N ASN A 349 -2.12 17.00 8.38
CA ASN A 349 -2.29 17.61 7.06
C ASN A 349 -3.08 18.91 7.09
N LYS A 350 -4.07 19.05 8.00
CA LYS A 350 -4.81 20.30 8.20
C LYS A 350 -3.88 21.39 8.74
N GLY A 351 -3.06 21.07 9.74
CA GLY A 351 -2.11 22.02 10.33
C GLY A 351 -1.06 22.48 9.32
N ILE A 352 -0.47 21.56 8.54
CA ILE A 352 0.47 21.90 7.46
C ILE A 352 -0.17 22.89 6.46
N LYS A 353 -1.42 22.63 6.05
CA LYS A 353 -2.13 23.51 5.12
C LYS A 353 -2.39 24.89 5.70
N MET A 354 -2.75 24.98 6.98
CA MET A 354 -2.95 26.28 7.66
C MET A 354 -1.65 27.11 7.68
N VAL A 355 -0.50 26.48 7.90
CA VAL A 355 0.81 27.15 7.79
C VAL A 355 1.08 27.56 6.34
N CYS A 356 0.78 26.72 5.34
CA CYS A 356 0.90 27.09 3.93
C CYS A 356 0.01 28.29 3.56
N GLU A 357 -1.19 28.35 4.09
CA GLU A 357 -2.13 29.46 3.87
C GLU A 357 -1.61 30.77 4.47
N SER A 358 -1.05 30.74 5.68
CA SER A 358 -0.42 31.94 6.29
C SER A 358 0.80 32.42 5.51
N MET A 359 1.48 31.53 4.79
CA MET A 359 2.59 31.86 3.88
C MET A 359 2.13 32.34 2.50
N GLY A 360 0.82 32.39 2.23
CA GLY A 360 0.28 32.75 0.90
C GLY A 360 0.46 31.68 -0.17
N ILE A 361 0.73 30.43 0.19
CA ILE A 361 0.90 29.33 -0.76
C ILE A 361 -0.45 28.95 -1.36
N PRO A 362 -0.61 28.99 -2.72
CA PRO A 362 -1.86 28.66 -3.39
C PRO A 362 -2.34 27.24 -3.06
N LYS A 363 -3.65 27.04 -2.92
CA LYS A 363 -4.28 25.75 -2.54
C LYS A 363 -3.78 24.54 -3.34
N ALA A 364 -3.53 24.73 -4.63
CA ALA A 364 -3.02 23.65 -5.52
C ALA A 364 -1.56 23.24 -5.20
N LYS A 365 -0.78 24.12 -4.53
CA LYS A 365 0.63 23.91 -4.19
C LYS A 365 0.87 23.65 -2.71
N GLN A 366 -0.19 23.61 -1.89
CA GLN A 366 -0.07 23.38 -0.45
C GLN A 366 0.57 22.04 -0.12
N TYR A 367 1.40 22.04 0.90
CA TYR A 367 2.14 20.88 1.36
C TYR A 367 1.25 19.90 2.15
N LYS A 368 1.73 18.69 2.28
CA LYS A 368 1.14 17.61 3.08
C LYS A 368 2.27 16.87 3.80
N ALA A 369 1.95 16.05 4.78
CA ALA A 369 2.92 15.19 5.45
C ALA A 369 3.83 14.44 4.45
N TYR A 370 3.24 13.92 3.39
CA TYR A 370 3.96 13.17 2.35
C TYR A 370 4.90 14.04 1.50
N THR A 371 4.69 15.35 1.44
CA THR A 371 5.61 16.32 0.80
C THR A 371 6.98 16.29 1.47
N PHE A 372 7.02 16.29 2.78
CA PHE A 372 8.28 16.25 3.55
C PHE A 372 9.01 14.92 3.39
N ARG A 373 8.27 13.82 3.29
CA ARG A 373 8.86 12.52 2.94
C ARG A 373 9.47 12.51 1.53
N HIS A 374 8.79 13.10 0.54
CA HIS A 374 9.34 13.23 -0.81
C HIS A 374 10.54 14.16 -0.86
N THR A 375 10.50 15.25 -0.08
CA THR A 375 11.60 16.19 0.04
C THR A 375 12.84 15.52 0.59
N TRP A 376 12.71 14.75 1.67
CA TRP A 376 13.82 14.00 2.23
C TRP A 376 14.48 13.10 1.15
N GLY A 377 13.69 12.28 0.47
CA GLY A 377 14.21 11.37 -0.56
C GLY A 377 14.83 12.11 -1.75
N THR A 378 14.27 13.25 -2.15
CA THR A 378 14.79 14.07 -3.25
C THR A 378 16.12 14.72 -2.88
N VAL A 379 16.23 15.31 -1.68
CA VAL A 379 17.47 15.92 -1.19
C VAL A 379 18.55 14.86 -0.97
N ALA A 380 18.19 13.70 -0.40
CA ALA A 380 19.12 12.60 -0.22
C ALA A 380 19.78 12.18 -1.55
N GLN A 381 18.97 11.98 -2.58
CA GLN A 381 19.47 11.54 -3.88
C GLN A 381 20.16 12.66 -4.66
N ASN A 382 19.50 13.82 -4.82
CA ASN A 382 19.94 14.85 -5.74
C ASN A 382 21.04 15.73 -5.15
N ASP A 383 20.93 16.09 -3.88
CA ASP A 383 21.82 17.03 -3.23
C ASP A 383 22.91 16.32 -2.42
N CYS A 384 22.56 15.30 -1.64
CA CYS A 384 23.52 14.51 -0.85
C CYS A 384 24.19 13.38 -1.65
N LYS A 385 23.78 13.17 -2.92
CA LYS A 385 24.38 12.18 -3.84
C LYS A 385 24.26 10.72 -3.37
N ALA A 386 23.27 10.42 -2.55
CA ALA A 386 22.98 9.06 -2.15
C ALA A 386 22.45 8.23 -3.33
N SER A 387 22.83 6.97 -3.39
CA SER A 387 22.28 6.01 -4.34
C SER A 387 20.80 5.73 -4.06
N ILE A 388 20.07 5.23 -5.05
CA ILE A 388 18.66 4.83 -4.87
C ILE A 388 18.54 3.74 -3.81
N ASP A 389 19.53 2.85 -3.70
CA ASP A 389 19.55 1.77 -2.71
C ASP A 389 19.72 2.30 -1.28
N GLU A 390 20.62 3.27 -1.06
CA GLU A 390 20.79 3.94 0.24
C GLU A 390 19.52 4.70 0.65
N VAL A 391 18.93 5.47 -0.27
CA VAL A 391 17.67 6.18 -0.03
C VAL A 391 16.55 5.20 0.31
N ALA A 392 16.45 4.11 -0.43
CA ALA A 392 15.41 3.12 -0.20
C ALA A 392 15.65 2.34 1.11
N PHE A 393 16.91 2.07 1.49
CA PHE A 393 17.25 1.47 2.77
C PHE A 393 16.84 2.38 3.94
N ALA A 394 17.24 3.65 3.91
CA ALA A 394 16.90 4.61 4.95
C ALA A 394 15.37 4.86 5.06
N MET A 395 14.63 4.78 3.95
CA MET A 395 13.17 4.89 3.92
C MET A 395 12.45 3.57 4.22
N ASN A 396 13.16 2.50 4.52
CA ASN A 396 12.64 1.14 4.73
C ASN A 396 11.74 0.65 3.58
N HIS A 397 12.17 0.90 2.33
CA HIS A 397 11.52 0.31 1.17
C HIS A 397 12.06 -1.12 0.93
N SER A 398 11.20 -2.02 0.42
CA SER A 398 11.63 -3.35 0.03
C SER A 398 12.54 -3.27 -1.21
N HIS A 399 13.71 -3.93 -1.14
CA HIS A 399 14.62 -4.10 -2.28
C HIS A 399 14.57 -5.52 -2.81
N GLY A 400 14.73 -5.70 -4.11
CA GLY A 400 14.63 -6.98 -4.80
C GLY A 400 15.69 -8.05 -4.46
N ARG A 401 16.58 -7.81 -3.48
CA ARG A 401 17.65 -8.75 -3.08
C ARG A 401 17.41 -9.37 -1.71
N THR A 402 16.24 -9.96 -1.51
CA THR A 402 15.79 -10.54 -0.23
C THR A 402 16.72 -11.64 0.28
N ILE A 403 17.28 -12.45 -0.62
CA ILE A 403 18.14 -13.61 -0.26
C ILE A 403 19.46 -13.12 0.35
N THR A 404 20.13 -12.14 -0.25
CA THR A 404 21.42 -11.63 0.24
C THR A 404 21.30 -10.94 1.60
N ARG A 405 20.17 -10.29 1.89
CA ARG A 405 19.88 -9.66 3.20
C ARG A 405 19.81 -10.65 4.35
N GLY A 406 19.37 -11.89 4.11
CA GLY A 406 19.33 -12.93 5.14
C GLY A 406 20.69 -13.34 5.68
N TYR A 407 21.78 -13.02 4.97
CA TYR A 407 23.16 -13.34 5.39
C TYR A 407 23.87 -12.17 6.07
N ILE A 408 23.29 -10.97 6.07
CA ILE A 408 23.95 -9.76 6.55
C ILE A 408 23.24 -9.29 7.83
N LYS A 409 23.99 -9.13 8.92
CA LYS A 409 23.48 -8.43 10.11
C LYS A 409 23.14 -6.99 9.71
N LEU A 410 21.89 -6.57 9.95
CA LEU A 410 21.46 -5.22 9.62
C LEU A 410 22.20 -4.21 10.49
N ASP A 411 22.86 -3.26 9.83
CA ASP A 411 23.47 -2.08 10.43
C ASP A 411 22.75 -0.83 9.86
N PHE A 412 22.12 -0.06 10.72
CA PHE A 412 21.41 1.14 10.34
C PHE A 412 22.25 2.41 10.38
N THR A 413 23.51 2.32 10.82
CA THR A 413 24.46 3.46 10.85
C THR A 413 24.52 4.21 9.52
N PRO A 414 24.60 3.56 8.33
CA PRO A 414 24.60 4.28 7.06
C PRO A 414 23.30 5.09 6.82
N ALA A 415 22.16 4.58 7.28
CA ALA A 415 20.89 5.32 7.18
C ALA A 415 20.87 6.54 8.10
N TRP A 416 21.44 6.43 9.30
CA TRP A 416 21.57 7.54 10.23
C TRP A 416 22.51 8.63 9.68
N GLU A 417 23.65 8.24 9.14
CA GLU A 417 24.61 9.20 8.53
C GLU A 417 24.01 9.91 7.32
N LEU A 418 23.29 9.18 6.46
CA LEU A 418 22.56 9.79 5.35
C LEU A 418 21.50 10.76 5.84
N ASN A 419 20.73 10.38 6.88
CA ASN A 419 19.72 11.25 7.46
C ASN A 419 20.35 12.53 8.04
N ALA A 420 21.45 12.40 8.76
CA ALA A 420 22.19 13.57 9.29
C ALA A 420 22.70 14.49 8.16
N LYS A 421 23.21 13.93 7.05
CA LYS A 421 23.63 14.71 5.86
C LYS A 421 22.47 15.48 5.25
N VAL A 422 21.29 14.86 5.13
CA VAL A 422 20.08 15.50 4.59
C VAL A 422 19.62 16.65 5.49
N ILE A 423 19.58 16.41 6.80
CA ILE A 423 19.24 17.42 7.79
C ILE A 423 20.24 18.60 7.71
N ASP A 424 21.51 18.28 7.66
CA ASP A 424 22.57 19.27 7.50
C ASP A 424 22.37 20.12 6.24
N PHE A 425 22.13 19.48 5.12
CA PHE A 425 21.93 20.16 3.85
C PHE A 425 20.68 21.08 3.89
N ILE A 426 19.58 20.61 4.47
CA ILE A 426 18.32 21.38 4.51
C ILE A 426 18.43 22.56 5.47
N PHE A 427 18.96 22.37 6.69
CA PHE A 427 18.85 23.35 7.74
C PHE A 427 20.10 24.22 7.91
N PHE A 428 21.28 23.71 7.51
CA PHE A 428 22.55 24.34 7.84
C PHE A 428 23.44 24.67 6.63
N SER A 429 23.16 24.09 5.45
CA SER A 429 23.91 24.43 4.24
C SER A 429 23.29 25.60 3.51
N THR A 430 24.02 26.71 3.42
CA THR A 430 23.69 27.78 2.49
C THR A 430 24.11 27.38 1.08
N ARG A 431 23.21 27.50 0.10
CA ARG A 431 23.59 27.31 -1.31
C ARG A 431 24.67 28.32 -1.67
N ARG A 432 25.84 27.85 -2.10
CA ARG A 432 26.81 28.69 -2.79
C ARG A 432 26.15 29.25 -4.05
N SER A 433 25.76 30.52 -4.04
CA SER A 433 25.61 31.25 -5.28
C SER A 433 26.99 31.30 -5.94
N LYS A 434 27.04 31.11 -7.28
CA LYS A 434 28.30 31.09 -8.04
C LYS A 434 29.06 32.44 -8.04
N GLN A 435 28.72 33.38 -7.17
CA GLN A 435 29.35 34.68 -7.01
C GLN A 435 29.61 34.96 -5.52
N GLY A 436 30.88 34.88 -5.09
CA GLY A 436 31.35 35.45 -3.83
C GLY A 436 31.97 34.49 -2.84
N MET A 437 33.25 34.11 -3.06
CA MET A 437 34.00 33.19 -2.19
C MET A 437 34.44 33.77 -0.81
N ALA A 438 34.14 35.01 -0.47
CA ALA A 438 34.73 35.68 0.71
C ALA A 438 33.75 35.98 1.86
N ARG A 439 32.42 35.91 1.65
CA ARG A 439 31.42 36.16 2.71
C ARG A 439 30.88 34.92 3.43
N ASP A 440 31.30 33.74 3.00
CA ASP A 440 30.62 32.48 3.27
C ASP A 440 30.95 31.81 4.61
N VAL A 441 31.96 32.27 5.35
CA VAL A 441 32.44 31.59 6.57
C VAL A 441 31.64 32.07 7.80
N ASP A 442 31.23 33.35 7.86
CA ASP A 442 30.47 33.86 8.96
C ASP A 442 28.97 33.52 8.89
N GLU A 443 28.39 33.47 7.68
CA GLU A 443 26.98 33.04 7.49
C GLU A 443 26.72 31.57 7.84
N ARG A 444 27.71 30.68 7.64
CA ARG A 444 27.62 29.27 8.06
C ARG A 444 27.63 29.09 9.57
N LYS A 445 28.36 29.93 10.26
CA LYS A 445 28.47 29.90 11.70
C LYS A 445 27.15 30.36 12.34
N ASP A 446 26.51 31.38 11.78
CA ASP A 446 25.21 31.85 12.23
C ASP A 446 24.05 30.87 11.97
N ALA A 447 24.16 30.02 10.95
CA ALA A 447 23.16 28.99 10.64
C ALA A 447 22.98 27.95 11.76
N LEU A 448 23.98 27.79 12.65
CA LEU A 448 23.86 26.94 13.85
C LEU A 448 22.68 27.36 14.76
N PHE A 449 22.31 28.66 14.73
CA PHE A 449 21.39 29.28 15.69
C PHE A 449 20.08 29.79 15.07
N ARG A 450 20.00 29.89 13.73
CA ARG A 450 18.85 30.52 13.05
C ARG A 450 17.55 29.70 13.06
N ILE A 451 17.61 28.41 13.29
CA ILE A 451 16.47 27.48 13.01
C ILE A 451 15.90 26.81 14.26
N ALA A 452 16.66 26.75 15.33
CA ALA A 452 16.15 26.24 16.61
C ALA A 452 16.31 27.27 17.72
N PRO A 453 15.27 27.52 18.49
CA PRO A 453 15.25 28.61 19.43
C PRO A 453 16.16 28.43 20.65
N LYS A 454 16.64 27.21 20.94
CA LYS A 454 17.50 26.93 22.08
C LYS A 454 18.29 25.64 21.90
N TYR A 455 19.64 25.79 21.99
CA TYR A 455 20.55 24.64 21.96
C TYR A 455 21.31 24.48 23.26
N MET A 456 21.72 23.26 23.60
CA MET A 456 22.73 23.03 24.61
C MET A 456 24.10 23.35 23.99
N ILE A 457 24.76 24.36 24.54
CA ILE A 457 26.02 24.89 24.01
C ILE A 457 27.11 24.67 25.04
N TYR A 458 28.26 24.20 24.55
CA TYR A 458 29.51 24.21 25.30
C TYR A 458 30.49 25.11 24.56
N ALA A 459 30.93 26.16 25.21
CA ALA A 459 31.77 27.17 24.59
C ALA A 459 32.99 27.51 25.46
N ARG A 460 34.14 27.66 24.82
CA ARG A 460 35.40 27.99 25.44
C ARG A 460 36.09 29.16 24.75
N ALA A 461 36.68 30.04 25.56
CA ALA A 461 37.57 31.07 25.06
C ALA A 461 39.04 30.66 25.25
N TYR A 462 39.83 30.79 24.20
CA TYR A 462 41.24 30.44 24.18
C TYR A 462 42.09 31.68 23.90
N PHE A 463 43.19 31.83 24.66
CA PHE A 463 44.22 32.79 24.40
C PHE A 463 45.57 32.07 24.42
N ARG A 464 46.36 32.19 23.34
CA ARG A 464 47.65 31.49 23.17
C ARG A 464 47.60 29.99 23.44
N GLY A 465 46.46 29.35 23.14
CA GLY A 465 46.26 27.92 23.31
C GLY A 465 45.75 27.47 24.68
N GLU A 466 45.66 28.38 25.67
CA GLU A 466 45.09 28.07 26.99
C GLU A 466 43.63 28.45 27.06
N VAL A 467 42.82 27.64 27.78
CA VAL A 467 41.40 27.90 28.03
C VAL A 467 41.30 28.94 29.18
N LEU A 468 40.72 30.08 28.90
CA LEU A 468 40.56 31.16 29.87
C LEU A 468 39.15 31.28 30.44
N ALA A 469 38.16 30.90 29.69
CA ALA A 469 36.77 30.92 30.13
C ALA A 469 35.97 29.83 29.47
N GLU A 470 34.96 29.35 30.16
CA GLU A 470 34.08 28.30 29.66
C GLU A 470 32.62 28.59 30.10
N VAL A 471 31.69 28.25 29.21
CA VAL A 471 30.25 28.34 29.43
C VAL A 471 29.59 27.12 28.86
N SER A 472 28.78 26.46 29.70
CA SER A 472 27.88 25.40 29.26
C SER A 472 26.47 25.79 29.72
N ASP A 473 25.54 25.92 28.78
CA ASP A 473 24.17 26.35 29.11
C ASP A 473 23.18 25.92 28.02
N ILE A 474 21.92 25.83 28.42
CA ILE A 474 20.79 25.57 27.54
C ILE A 474 20.10 26.90 27.29
N GLY A 475 19.91 27.29 26.04
CA GLY A 475 19.00 28.40 25.75
C GLY A 475 19.56 29.60 25.06
N PHE A 476 20.70 29.48 24.39
CA PHE A 476 21.23 30.57 23.58
C PHE A 476 20.51 30.69 22.24
N SER A 477 20.18 31.93 21.86
CA SER A 477 19.51 32.25 20.61
C SER A 477 20.45 32.75 19.51
N ASN A 478 21.64 33.24 19.88
CA ASN A 478 22.63 33.72 18.93
C ASN A 478 24.07 33.60 19.47
N ILE A 479 25.04 33.74 18.56
CA ILE A 479 26.48 33.60 18.85
C ILE A 479 27.02 34.78 19.67
N ASP A 480 26.55 35.98 19.39
CA ASP A 480 27.06 37.19 20.06
C ASP A 480 26.73 37.17 21.55
N GLU A 481 25.60 36.62 21.95
CA GLU A 481 25.24 36.40 23.35
C GLU A 481 26.25 35.47 24.05
N ILE A 482 26.64 34.36 23.39
CA ILE A 482 27.61 33.39 23.92
C ILE A 482 28.99 34.04 24.05
N ILE A 483 29.43 34.73 23.00
CA ILE A 483 30.72 35.44 22.99
C ILE A 483 30.75 36.52 24.09
N SER A 484 29.69 37.29 24.24
CA SER A 484 29.57 38.32 25.29
C SER A 484 29.65 37.72 26.70
N ARG A 485 29.00 36.60 26.95
CA ARG A 485 29.09 35.90 28.24
C ARG A 485 30.48 35.31 28.53
N LEU A 486 31.15 34.79 27.50
CA LEU A 486 32.54 34.31 27.61
C LEU A 486 33.49 35.48 27.83
N ALA A 487 33.30 36.58 27.09
CA ALA A 487 34.09 37.80 27.21
C ALA A 487 34.02 38.40 28.62
N ALA A 488 32.83 38.39 29.22
CA ALA A 488 32.62 38.86 30.59
C ALA A 488 33.35 38.02 31.67
N LYS A 489 33.78 36.81 31.34
CA LYS A 489 34.54 35.91 32.21
C LYS A 489 36.02 35.92 31.96
N LEU A 490 36.51 36.69 30.96
CA LEU A 490 37.91 36.74 30.63
C LEU A 490 38.68 37.57 31.67
N PRO A 491 39.90 37.16 32.04
CA PRO A 491 40.72 37.92 32.97
C PRO A 491 41.18 39.24 32.35
N ASP A 492 41.27 40.27 33.16
CA ASP A 492 41.72 41.62 32.75
C ASP A 492 43.17 41.63 32.28
N SER A 493 43.95 40.60 32.62
CA SER A 493 45.36 40.43 32.24
C SER A 493 45.60 40.22 30.74
N ILE A 494 44.57 39.98 29.93
CA ILE A 494 44.70 39.87 28.47
C ILE A 494 44.97 41.26 27.90
N PRO A 495 46.10 41.47 27.18
CA PRO A 495 46.41 42.76 26.60
C PRO A 495 45.36 43.22 25.59
N GLU A 496 45.12 44.52 25.50
CA GLU A 496 44.27 45.09 24.45
C GLU A 496 44.85 44.84 23.07
N ARG A 497 44.00 44.69 22.07
CA ARG A 497 44.30 44.35 20.67
C ARG A 497 44.85 42.96 20.44
N CYS A 498 44.76 42.06 21.43
CA CYS A 498 45.07 40.65 21.23
C CYS A 498 43.85 39.87 20.73
N ALA A 499 44.07 38.93 19.84
CA ALA A 499 43.03 38.03 19.35
C ALA A 499 42.72 36.92 20.38
N VAL A 500 41.45 36.74 20.67
CA VAL A 500 40.90 35.67 21.51
C VAL A 500 40.07 34.78 20.61
N GLN A 501 40.32 33.48 20.68
CA GLN A 501 39.59 32.46 19.90
C GLN A 501 38.46 31.90 20.77
N PHE A 502 37.24 31.96 20.25
CA PHE A 502 36.08 31.38 20.87
C PHE A 502 35.66 30.12 20.12
N ARG A 503 35.70 28.97 20.77
CA ARG A 503 35.23 27.71 20.23
C ARG A 503 33.87 27.40 20.83
N ILE A 504 32.86 27.30 19.99
CA ILE A 504 31.50 27.07 20.37
C ILE A 504 31.07 25.72 19.79
N LYS A 505 30.81 24.76 20.68
CA LYS A 505 30.31 23.44 20.31
C LYS A 505 28.84 23.36 20.66
N ASN A 506 28.00 23.06 19.68
CA ASN A 506 26.64 22.65 19.93
C ASN A 506 26.69 21.16 20.35
N VAL A 507 26.31 20.89 21.60
CA VAL A 507 26.39 19.55 22.21
C VAL A 507 25.43 18.60 21.54
N ASP A 508 24.27 19.10 21.05
CA ASP A 508 23.23 18.28 20.45
C ASP A 508 23.61 17.84 19.02
N THR A 509 24.35 18.67 18.27
CA THR A 509 24.74 18.35 16.89
C THR A 509 26.21 17.97 16.76
N GLU A 510 26.98 18.02 17.89
CA GLU A 510 28.45 17.87 17.92
C GLU A 510 29.23 18.83 17.02
N ARG A 511 28.57 19.85 16.48
CA ARG A 511 29.20 20.82 15.61
C ARG A 511 29.97 21.87 16.39
N GLU A 512 31.14 22.21 15.90
CA GLU A 512 31.99 23.24 16.47
C GLU A 512 32.15 24.39 15.47
N ALA A 513 32.05 25.61 15.98
CA ALA A 513 32.39 26.83 15.26
C ALA A 513 33.47 27.58 16.03
N VAL A 514 34.39 28.17 15.31
CA VAL A 514 35.52 28.91 15.85
C VAL A 514 35.43 30.35 15.39
N TYR A 515 35.44 31.26 16.34
CA TYR A 515 35.40 32.71 16.10
C TYR A 515 36.65 33.35 16.68
N GLU A 516 37.16 34.33 16.00
CA GLU A 516 38.27 35.17 16.47
C GLU A 516 37.78 36.58 16.67
N ARG A 517 37.96 37.12 17.87
CA ARG A 517 37.62 38.52 18.21
C ARG A 517 38.81 39.18 18.88
N THR A 518 38.99 40.47 18.64
CA THR A 518 40.09 41.25 19.19
C THR A 518 39.61 42.05 20.37
N LYS A 519 40.24 41.90 21.53
CA LYS A 519 39.88 42.65 22.73
C LYS A 519 40.00 44.17 22.43
N GLY A 520 38.96 44.94 22.74
CA GLY A 520 38.86 46.36 22.48
C GLY A 520 38.20 46.80 21.17
N LYS A 521 37.80 45.86 20.29
CA LYS A 521 37.02 46.12 19.07
C LYS A 521 35.76 45.24 18.99
N GLY A 522 34.95 45.23 20.03
CA GLY A 522 33.68 44.54 20.03
C GLY A 522 33.78 43.06 20.49
N PHE A 523 34.12 42.85 21.75
CA PHE A 523 33.63 41.67 22.45
C PHE A 523 32.15 41.79 22.63
#